data_2c5b4bec12086a8f52b51366048b1944
#
_entry.id   2c5b4bec12086a8f52b51366048b1944
#
_cell.length_a   1.000
_cell.length_b   1.000
_cell.length_c   1.000
_cell.angle_alpha   90.00
_cell.angle_beta   90.00
_cell.angle_gamma   90.00
#
_symmetry.space_group_name_H-M   'P 1'
#
loop_
_entity.id
_entity.type
_entity.pdbx_description
1 polymer ?
#
loop_
_entity_poly.entity_id
_entity_poly.type
_entity_poly.pdbx_seq_one_letter_code
_entity_poly.pdbx_strand_id
1 'polypeptide(L)'
;MTAIHVTSEIKTLKKVLLHRPGNELLNLTPETLERLLFDDIPYLKVAQAEHDAFAKILTDNKIEVVYLEDLAAETLDTDPAIREKFLKQFINEAGINTDKYKNIVYKYLDKIKDNKELILKTMEGINVNELDAKDRNVENSLIDLVSEESKFIADPMPNLYFTRDPFASIGDGVSLNRMYSVTRNRETIYAEYIFNFHPDYKGQVEKYFDRYNAFHIEGGDVLNLNEHVLAIGISQRTCADAIEMIAKNIFNHPNTKIDTILAFNIPNSRAFMHLDTVFTQIDTDKFTIHPGIMGPLEVFEITKGATANDVVVKEMKDELSNVLAKYLGIPSVDLIQCGAGDRVAADREQWNDGSNTVWIAPGVIVVYERNNITNDFLRAKGLKVIE
;
A
#
# COMPACT_ATOMS: atom_id res chain seq x y z
N MET A 1 22.73 0.19 12.11
CA MET A 1 21.38 0.78 11.95
C MET A 1 20.61 -0.21 11.11
N THR A 2 19.39 -0.51 11.45
CA THR A 2 18.49 -1.34 10.66
C THR A 2 18.14 -0.63 9.35
N ALA A 3 17.94 -1.36 8.26
CA ALA A 3 17.60 -0.78 6.96
C ALA A 3 16.21 -0.11 6.96
N ILE A 4 15.32 -0.60 7.84
CA ILE A 4 13.98 -0.03 8.12
C ILE A 4 13.85 0.15 9.62
N HIS A 5 13.21 1.24 10.04
CA HIS A 5 12.85 1.50 11.43
C HIS A 5 11.63 2.42 11.49
N VAL A 6 10.43 1.84 11.41
CA VAL A 6 9.15 2.55 11.43
C VAL A 6 8.36 2.15 12.67
N THR A 7 8.32 3.05 13.63
CA THR A 7 7.72 2.79 14.95
C THR A 7 6.62 3.80 15.31
N SER A 8 6.17 4.60 14.36
CA SER A 8 5.13 5.62 14.61
C SER A 8 4.64 6.21 13.30
N GLU A 9 3.36 6.55 13.26
CA GLU A 9 2.73 7.30 12.15
C GLU A 9 2.98 8.82 12.23
N ILE A 10 3.62 9.34 13.28
CA ILE A 10 3.75 10.80 13.48
C ILE A 10 5.15 11.28 13.81
N LYS A 11 6.13 10.40 14.06
CA LYS A 11 7.52 10.82 14.26
C LYS A 11 8.06 11.44 12.96
N THR A 12 9.11 12.25 13.07
CA THR A 12 9.74 12.89 11.89
C THR A 12 10.07 11.87 10.82
N LEU A 13 9.44 12.01 9.66
CA LEU A 13 9.66 11.18 8.50
C LEU A 13 11.08 11.39 7.96
N LYS A 14 11.81 10.32 7.64
CA LYS A 14 13.19 10.36 7.17
C LYS A 14 13.33 9.97 5.70
N LYS A 15 12.63 8.90 5.32
CA LYS A 15 12.69 8.32 3.97
C LYS A 15 11.30 7.80 3.59
N VAL A 16 10.92 7.99 2.35
CA VAL A 16 9.63 7.53 1.81
C VAL A 16 9.83 6.91 0.43
N LEU A 17 9.11 5.82 0.18
CA LEU A 17 9.01 5.19 -1.13
C LEU A 17 7.82 5.78 -1.88
N LEU A 18 8.05 6.24 -3.10
CA LEU A 18 7.04 6.70 -4.03
C LEU A 18 7.10 5.90 -5.33
N HIS A 19 6.05 6.01 -6.13
CA HIS A 19 6.03 5.68 -7.55
C HIS A 19 5.34 6.80 -8.30
N ARG A 20 6.05 7.41 -9.24
CA ARG A 20 5.49 8.50 -10.05
C ARG A 20 4.56 7.93 -11.10
N PRO A 21 3.29 8.36 -11.18
CA PRO A 21 2.36 7.88 -12.20
C PRO A 21 2.97 7.88 -13.60
N GLY A 22 2.93 6.73 -14.28
CA GLY A 22 3.53 6.50 -15.57
C GLY A 22 2.54 6.01 -16.63
N ASN A 23 3.07 5.33 -17.65
CA ASN A 23 2.28 4.87 -18.78
C ASN A 23 1.22 3.81 -18.42
N GLU A 24 1.29 3.20 -17.26
CA GLU A 24 0.26 2.30 -16.73
C GLU A 24 -1.11 2.99 -16.66
N LEU A 25 -1.14 4.31 -16.42
CA LEU A 25 -2.40 5.08 -16.43
C LEU A 25 -2.93 5.33 -17.85
N LEU A 26 -2.06 5.38 -18.87
CA LEU A 26 -2.49 5.53 -20.27
C LEU A 26 -3.17 4.28 -20.81
N ASN A 27 -2.99 3.16 -20.13
CA ASN A 27 -3.56 1.87 -20.51
C ASN A 27 -4.88 1.56 -19.79
N LEU A 28 -5.42 2.49 -19.00
CA LEU A 28 -6.77 2.43 -18.48
C LEU A 28 -7.78 2.73 -19.57
N THR A 29 -8.80 1.88 -19.69
CA THR A 29 -9.95 2.07 -20.60
C THR A 29 -11.25 1.90 -19.82
N PRO A 30 -12.38 2.46 -20.27
CA PRO A 30 -13.66 2.29 -19.59
C PRO A 30 -14.02 0.83 -19.30
N GLU A 31 -13.62 -0.10 -20.19
CA GLU A 31 -13.87 -1.55 -20.05
C GLU A 31 -13.01 -2.19 -18.93
N THR A 32 -11.89 -1.57 -18.57
CA THR A 32 -10.95 -2.13 -17.60
C THR A 32 -11.02 -1.49 -16.21
N LEU A 33 -11.76 -0.37 -16.06
CA LEU A 33 -11.79 0.39 -14.79
C LEU A 33 -12.18 -0.46 -13.60
N GLU A 34 -13.33 -1.14 -13.67
CA GLU A 34 -13.82 -1.97 -12.56
C GLU A 34 -12.81 -3.06 -12.19
N ARG A 35 -12.26 -3.77 -13.19
CA ARG A 35 -11.29 -4.85 -12.98
C ARG A 35 -9.97 -4.36 -12.42
N LEU A 36 -9.53 -3.15 -12.81
CA LEU A 36 -8.30 -2.51 -12.36
C LEU A 36 -8.50 -1.60 -11.13
N LEU A 37 -9.73 -1.60 -10.56
CA LEU A 37 -10.09 -0.88 -9.34
C LEU A 37 -9.95 0.65 -9.44
N PHE A 38 -10.26 1.20 -10.61
CA PHE A 38 -10.34 2.64 -10.86
C PHE A 38 -11.78 3.08 -11.05
N ASP A 39 -12.10 4.31 -10.62
CA ASP A 39 -13.41 4.91 -10.77
C ASP A 39 -13.52 5.80 -12.01
N ASP A 40 -12.38 6.31 -12.49
CA ASP A 40 -12.28 7.19 -13.66
C ASP A 40 -10.90 7.05 -14.30
N ILE A 41 -10.71 7.64 -15.48
CA ILE A 41 -9.44 7.65 -16.21
C ILE A 41 -8.68 8.94 -15.90
N PRO A 42 -7.58 8.86 -15.11
CA PRO A 42 -6.81 10.05 -14.76
C PRO A 42 -6.12 10.68 -15.97
N TYR A 43 -6.03 12.01 -15.99
CA TYR A 43 -5.20 12.70 -16.97
C TYR A 43 -3.73 12.69 -16.51
N LEU A 44 -2.92 11.84 -17.15
CA LEU A 44 -1.54 11.55 -16.72
C LEU A 44 -0.70 12.80 -16.45
N LYS A 45 -0.76 13.84 -17.32
CA LYS A 45 0.04 15.07 -17.12
C LYS A 45 -0.30 15.80 -15.84
N VAL A 46 -1.58 15.81 -15.46
CA VAL A 46 -2.02 16.43 -14.20
C VAL A 46 -1.60 15.57 -13.03
N ALA A 47 -1.85 14.25 -13.09
CA ALA A 47 -1.42 13.31 -12.05
C ALA A 47 0.10 13.39 -11.78
N GLN A 48 0.90 13.51 -12.84
CA GLN A 48 2.35 13.70 -12.71
C GLN A 48 2.71 15.04 -12.05
N ALA A 49 2.06 16.12 -12.45
CA ALA A 49 2.34 17.44 -11.88
C ALA A 49 1.98 17.50 -10.37
N GLU A 50 0.84 16.91 -9.99
CA GLU A 50 0.41 16.81 -8.59
C GLU A 50 1.37 15.93 -7.78
N HIS A 51 1.77 14.76 -8.34
CA HIS A 51 2.76 13.90 -7.70
C HIS A 51 4.13 14.59 -7.53
N ASP A 52 4.59 15.32 -8.55
CA ASP A 52 5.85 16.05 -8.48
C ASP A 52 5.80 17.17 -7.42
N ALA A 53 4.66 17.85 -7.28
CA ALA A 53 4.43 18.82 -6.22
C ALA A 53 4.48 18.16 -4.82
N PHE A 54 3.82 17.02 -4.66
CA PHE A 54 3.88 16.23 -3.42
C PHE A 54 5.32 15.78 -3.09
N ALA A 55 6.03 15.19 -4.05
CA ALA A 55 7.42 14.78 -3.86
C ALA A 55 8.34 15.98 -3.50
N LYS A 56 8.06 17.16 -4.09
CA LYS A 56 8.79 18.40 -3.78
C LYS A 56 8.55 18.84 -2.34
N ILE A 57 7.33 18.77 -1.81
CA ILE A 57 7.04 19.09 -0.40
C ILE A 57 7.91 18.21 0.51
N LEU A 58 8.02 16.93 0.22
CA LEU A 58 8.82 15.99 1.00
C LEU A 58 10.31 16.35 0.96
N THR A 59 10.87 16.58 -0.22
CA THR A 59 12.29 16.93 -0.38
C THR A 59 12.64 18.31 0.21
N ASP A 60 11.75 19.30 0.09
CA ASP A 60 11.93 20.61 0.72
C ASP A 60 11.95 20.50 2.25
N ASN A 61 11.27 19.51 2.83
CA ASN A 61 11.31 19.18 4.25
C ASN A 61 12.45 18.19 4.62
N LYS A 62 13.43 17.99 3.72
CA LYS A 62 14.63 17.15 3.90
C LYS A 62 14.30 15.66 4.12
N ILE A 63 13.20 15.20 3.58
CA ILE A 63 12.81 13.79 3.55
C ILE A 63 13.45 13.18 2.30
N GLU A 64 14.12 12.06 2.47
CA GLU A 64 14.66 11.30 1.34
C GLU A 64 13.51 10.62 0.59
N VAL A 65 13.35 10.94 -0.67
CA VAL A 65 12.40 10.29 -1.57
C VAL A 65 13.13 9.27 -2.41
N VAL A 66 12.68 8.03 -2.37
CA VAL A 66 13.16 6.95 -3.24
C VAL A 66 12.00 6.44 -4.10
N TYR A 67 12.30 5.96 -5.29
CA TYR A 67 11.29 5.49 -6.23
C TYR A 67 11.30 3.97 -6.36
N LEU A 68 10.11 3.39 -6.44
CA LEU A 68 9.91 1.94 -6.55
C LEU A 68 10.62 1.36 -7.77
N GLU A 69 10.49 2.04 -8.90
CA GLU A 69 11.12 1.66 -10.16
C GLU A 69 12.65 1.70 -10.11
N ASP A 70 13.23 2.66 -9.36
CA ASP A 70 14.67 2.76 -9.20
C ASP A 70 15.21 1.62 -8.32
N LEU A 71 14.63 1.41 -7.13
CA LEU A 71 15.04 0.31 -6.25
C LEU A 71 14.85 -1.06 -6.91
N ALA A 72 13.78 -1.25 -7.67
CA ALA A 72 13.55 -2.50 -8.40
C ALA A 72 14.60 -2.69 -9.50
N ALA A 73 14.93 -1.66 -10.26
CA ALA A 73 15.96 -1.70 -11.30
C ALA A 73 17.34 -1.98 -10.70
N GLU A 74 17.76 -1.24 -9.67
CA GLU A 74 18.99 -1.45 -8.92
C GLU A 74 19.10 -2.90 -8.41
N THR A 75 17.98 -3.48 -7.98
CA THR A 75 17.92 -4.89 -7.57
C THR A 75 18.27 -5.84 -8.74
N LEU A 76 17.71 -5.58 -9.93
CA LEU A 76 17.98 -6.42 -11.11
C LEU A 76 19.41 -6.22 -11.64
N ASP A 77 20.02 -5.06 -11.41
CA ASP A 77 21.40 -4.75 -11.81
C ASP A 77 22.43 -5.54 -10.99
N THR A 78 22.05 -6.07 -9.83
CA THR A 78 22.98 -6.80 -8.95
C THR A 78 23.44 -8.13 -9.52
N ASP A 79 22.58 -8.84 -10.26
CA ASP A 79 22.89 -10.16 -10.81
C ASP A 79 21.95 -10.49 -11.99
N PRO A 80 22.47 -10.85 -13.19
CA PRO A 80 21.66 -11.30 -14.31
C PRO A 80 20.71 -12.47 -13.99
N ALA A 81 21.06 -13.33 -13.04
CA ALA A 81 20.19 -14.42 -12.62
C ALA A 81 18.95 -13.93 -11.87
N ILE A 82 19.06 -12.84 -11.12
CA ILE A 82 17.92 -12.20 -10.45
C ILE A 82 16.98 -11.60 -11.50
N ARG A 83 17.53 -10.93 -12.51
CA ARG A 83 16.75 -10.41 -13.65
C ARG A 83 16.00 -11.52 -14.39
N GLU A 84 16.67 -12.62 -14.70
CA GLU A 84 16.03 -13.78 -15.36
C GLU A 84 14.91 -14.37 -14.50
N LYS A 85 15.15 -14.52 -13.19
CA LYS A 85 14.16 -14.99 -12.23
C LYS A 85 12.93 -14.06 -12.19
N PHE A 86 13.17 -12.74 -12.14
CA PHE A 86 12.10 -11.73 -12.17
C PHE A 86 11.24 -11.86 -13.41
N LEU A 87 11.83 -11.91 -14.60
CA LEU A 87 11.11 -12.04 -15.86
C LEU A 87 10.21 -13.27 -15.89
N LYS A 88 10.73 -14.43 -15.47
CA LYS A 88 9.96 -15.68 -15.42
C LYS A 88 8.80 -15.60 -14.44
N GLN A 89 9.03 -15.00 -13.26
CA GLN A 89 8.01 -14.83 -12.23
C GLN A 89 6.93 -13.85 -12.69
N PHE A 90 7.32 -12.68 -13.21
CA PHE A 90 6.40 -11.70 -13.76
C PHE A 90 5.47 -12.31 -14.82
N ILE A 91 6.01 -13.03 -15.79
CA ILE A 91 5.25 -13.68 -16.85
C ILE A 91 4.25 -14.71 -16.28
N ASN A 92 4.65 -15.50 -15.30
CA ASN A 92 3.76 -16.45 -14.65
C ASN A 92 2.63 -15.74 -13.88
N GLU A 93 2.94 -14.68 -13.15
CA GLU A 93 1.96 -13.91 -12.37
C GLU A 93 1.05 -13.02 -13.26
N ALA A 94 1.48 -12.70 -14.48
CA ALA A 94 0.63 -12.02 -15.46
C ALA A 94 -0.50 -12.90 -16.01
N GLY A 95 -0.59 -14.17 -15.59
CA GLY A 95 -1.65 -15.08 -16.04
C GLY A 95 -1.42 -15.66 -17.43
N ILE A 96 -0.22 -15.55 -17.98
CA ILE A 96 0.14 -16.08 -19.29
C ILE A 96 0.36 -17.59 -19.16
N ASN A 97 -0.62 -18.38 -19.60
CA ASN A 97 -0.60 -19.83 -19.35
C ASN A 97 0.03 -20.68 -20.47
N THR A 98 0.08 -20.18 -21.71
CA THR A 98 0.61 -20.94 -22.83
C THR A 98 2.10 -20.74 -23.01
N ASP A 99 2.86 -21.81 -23.23
CA ASP A 99 4.31 -21.73 -23.41
C ASP A 99 4.69 -20.87 -24.62
N LYS A 100 3.84 -20.86 -25.68
CA LYS A 100 3.99 -19.97 -26.81
C LYS A 100 4.09 -18.51 -26.35
N TYR A 101 3.09 -18.00 -25.64
CA TYR A 101 3.06 -16.62 -25.19
C TYR A 101 4.08 -16.32 -24.10
N LYS A 102 4.37 -17.26 -23.20
CA LYS A 102 5.46 -17.10 -22.23
C LYS A 102 6.79 -16.83 -22.92
N ASN A 103 7.11 -17.60 -23.97
CA ASN A 103 8.34 -17.44 -24.74
C ASN A 103 8.35 -16.12 -25.55
N ILE A 104 7.24 -15.74 -26.15
CA ILE A 104 7.14 -14.48 -26.92
C ILE A 104 7.35 -13.29 -25.99
N VAL A 105 6.64 -13.25 -24.88
CA VAL A 105 6.73 -12.16 -23.90
C VAL A 105 8.12 -12.12 -23.27
N TYR A 106 8.71 -13.27 -22.95
CA TYR A 106 10.09 -13.33 -22.46
C TYR A 106 11.07 -12.70 -23.45
N LYS A 107 11.02 -13.09 -24.72
CA LYS A 107 11.89 -12.52 -25.77
C LYS A 107 11.66 -11.03 -25.97
N TYR A 108 10.40 -10.58 -25.86
CA TYR A 108 10.06 -9.16 -25.95
C TYR A 108 10.71 -8.35 -24.81
N LEU A 109 10.50 -8.76 -23.57
CA LEU A 109 11.03 -8.10 -22.40
C LEU A 109 12.57 -8.19 -22.30
N ASP A 110 13.16 -9.32 -22.71
CA ASP A 110 14.61 -9.50 -22.66
C ASP A 110 15.38 -8.61 -23.68
N LYS A 111 14.72 -8.08 -24.69
CA LYS A 111 15.29 -7.08 -25.60
C LYS A 111 15.54 -5.73 -24.91
N ILE A 112 14.79 -5.41 -23.86
CA ILE A 112 14.95 -4.18 -23.07
C ILE A 112 16.17 -4.36 -22.18
N LYS A 113 17.27 -3.67 -22.44
CA LYS A 113 18.55 -3.87 -21.74
C LYS A 113 18.69 -3.01 -20.50
N ASP A 114 18.07 -1.84 -20.47
CA ASP A 114 17.99 -0.99 -19.28
C ASP A 114 16.98 -1.58 -18.30
N ASN A 115 17.41 -1.86 -17.07
CA ASN A 115 16.53 -2.49 -16.09
C ASN A 115 15.45 -1.54 -15.56
N LYS A 116 15.67 -0.22 -15.57
CA LYS A 116 14.62 0.74 -15.22
C LYS A 116 13.53 0.79 -16.31
N GLU A 117 13.91 0.83 -17.56
CA GLU A 117 12.96 0.72 -18.69
C GLU A 117 12.20 -0.59 -18.65
N LEU A 118 12.88 -1.70 -18.32
CA LEU A 118 12.24 -3.00 -18.14
C LEU A 118 11.20 -2.99 -17.03
N ILE A 119 11.53 -2.50 -15.85
CA ILE A 119 10.62 -2.38 -14.71
C ILE A 119 9.41 -1.53 -15.09
N LEU A 120 9.62 -0.33 -15.64
CA LEU A 120 8.54 0.55 -16.10
C LEU A 120 7.65 -0.15 -17.14
N LYS A 121 8.23 -0.93 -18.06
CA LYS A 121 7.45 -1.70 -19.05
C LYS A 121 6.59 -2.79 -18.40
N THR A 122 7.07 -3.44 -17.34
CA THR A 122 6.26 -4.42 -16.60
C THR A 122 5.11 -3.77 -15.84
N MET A 123 5.26 -2.52 -15.38
CA MET A 123 4.22 -1.73 -14.74
C MET A 123 3.19 -1.22 -15.76
N GLU A 124 3.65 -0.73 -16.90
CA GLU A 124 2.82 -0.24 -18.01
C GLU A 124 1.87 -1.31 -18.54
N GLY A 125 2.27 -2.59 -18.46
CA GLY A 125 1.58 -3.69 -19.11
C GLY A 125 2.05 -3.91 -20.56
N ILE A 126 1.58 -4.97 -21.18
CA ILE A 126 2.01 -5.39 -22.53
C ILE A 126 0.78 -5.59 -23.40
N ASN A 127 0.65 -4.73 -24.43
CA ASN A 127 -0.40 -4.89 -25.43
C ASN A 127 -0.02 -6.00 -26.42
N VAL A 128 -0.99 -6.79 -26.85
CA VAL A 128 -0.78 -7.86 -27.85
C VAL A 128 -0.14 -7.33 -29.13
N ASN A 129 -0.45 -6.09 -29.54
CA ASN A 129 0.09 -5.48 -30.74
C ASN A 129 1.57 -5.07 -30.65
N GLU A 130 2.14 -5.03 -29.46
CA GLU A 130 3.57 -4.76 -29.26
C GLU A 130 4.43 -6.01 -29.54
N LEU A 131 3.81 -7.18 -29.55
CA LEU A 131 4.49 -8.45 -29.79
C LEU A 131 4.69 -8.66 -31.30
N ASP A 132 5.82 -9.24 -31.68
CA ASP A 132 6.16 -9.48 -33.09
C ASP A 132 5.09 -10.37 -33.78
N ALA A 133 4.51 -9.87 -34.85
CA ALA A 133 3.48 -10.59 -35.60
C ALA A 133 3.97 -11.93 -36.15
N LYS A 134 5.27 -12.05 -36.46
CA LYS A 134 5.86 -13.30 -36.94
C LYS A 134 5.88 -14.37 -35.84
N ASP A 135 6.16 -13.97 -34.60
CA ASP A 135 6.18 -14.90 -33.47
C ASP A 135 4.75 -15.33 -33.09
N ARG A 136 3.76 -14.43 -33.25
CA ARG A 136 2.34 -14.72 -32.97
C ARG A 136 1.72 -15.74 -33.94
N ASN A 137 2.09 -15.68 -35.21
CA ASN A 137 1.43 -16.42 -36.31
C ASN A 137 1.98 -17.84 -36.53
N VAL A 138 2.89 -18.35 -35.69
CA VAL A 138 3.54 -19.67 -35.89
C VAL A 138 2.57 -20.83 -35.62
N GLU A 139 1.68 -20.72 -34.65
CA GLU A 139 0.64 -21.70 -34.31
C GLU A 139 -0.56 -21.00 -33.70
N ASN A 140 -1.79 -21.33 -34.11
CA ASN A 140 -2.98 -20.79 -33.48
C ASN A 140 -3.25 -21.50 -32.16
N SER A 141 -3.26 -20.77 -31.05
CA SER A 141 -3.81 -21.25 -29.78
C SER A 141 -5.32 -20.95 -29.69
N LEU A 142 -6.03 -21.63 -28.80
CA LEU A 142 -7.45 -21.35 -28.59
C LEU A 142 -7.68 -19.86 -28.22
N ILE A 143 -6.73 -19.27 -27.49
CA ILE A 143 -6.74 -17.85 -27.15
C ILE A 143 -6.74 -16.97 -28.41
N ASP A 144 -5.91 -17.29 -29.41
CA ASP A 144 -5.83 -16.54 -30.68
C ASP A 144 -7.14 -16.56 -31.47
N LEU A 145 -7.94 -17.61 -31.26
CA LEU A 145 -9.19 -17.84 -32.01
C LEU A 145 -10.43 -17.28 -31.30
N VAL A 146 -10.39 -17.11 -29.99
CA VAL A 146 -11.56 -16.80 -29.15
C VAL A 146 -11.46 -15.43 -28.47
N SER A 147 -10.26 -14.91 -28.22
CA SER A 147 -10.11 -13.63 -27.53
C SER A 147 -10.21 -12.42 -28.47
N GLU A 148 -11.42 -11.94 -28.66
CA GLU A 148 -11.67 -10.59 -29.21
C GLU A 148 -11.51 -9.47 -28.17
N GLU A 149 -11.45 -9.80 -26.87
CA GLU A 149 -11.70 -8.84 -25.78
C GLU A 149 -10.43 -8.33 -25.06
N SER A 150 -9.35 -9.08 -24.98
CA SER A 150 -8.18 -8.58 -24.26
C SER A 150 -7.15 -7.93 -25.17
N LYS A 151 -7.03 -6.63 -25.05
CA LYS A 151 -5.98 -5.83 -25.72
C LYS A 151 -4.61 -6.08 -25.09
N PHE A 152 -4.56 -6.62 -23.87
CA PHE A 152 -3.36 -6.83 -23.08
C PHE A 152 -3.06 -8.32 -22.87
N ILE A 153 -1.81 -8.71 -23.14
CA ILE A 153 -1.28 -10.01 -22.75
C ILE A 153 -0.82 -10.00 -21.28
N ALA A 154 -0.41 -8.85 -20.80
CA ALA A 154 -0.17 -8.57 -19.39
C ALA A 154 -0.83 -7.23 -19.05
N ASP A 155 -1.74 -7.23 -18.10
CA ASP A 155 -2.45 -6.03 -17.68
C ASP A 155 -1.50 -4.96 -17.12
N PRO A 156 -1.83 -3.67 -17.27
CA PRO A 156 -1.14 -2.59 -16.54
C PRO A 156 -1.36 -2.70 -15.02
N MET A 157 -0.52 -2.04 -14.25
CA MET A 157 -0.60 -1.95 -12.79
C MET A 157 -0.83 -0.50 -12.34
N PRO A 158 -2.00 0.09 -12.61
CA PRO A 158 -2.22 1.53 -12.41
C PRO A 158 -2.26 1.95 -10.94
N ASN A 159 -2.42 1.01 -10.00
CA ASN A 159 -2.48 1.31 -8.57
C ASN A 159 -1.09 1.38 -7.88
N LEU A 160 0.02 1.26 -8.61
CA LEU A 160 1.36 1.25 -8.02
C LEU A 160 1.75 2.54 -7.31
N TYR A 161 1.14 3.68 -7.64
CA TYR A 161 1.38 4.93 -6.91
C TYR A 161 0.84 4.90 -5.47
N PHE A 162 -0.05 3.95 -5.12
CA PHE A 162 -0.39 3.60 -3.75
C PHE A 162 0.66 2.64 -3.17
N THR A 163 1.85 3.15 -2.91
CA THR A 163 3.00 2.34 -2.49
C THR A 163 2.85 1.71 -1.11
N ARG A 164 1.87 2.16 -0.31
CA ARG A 164 1.59 1.64 1.02
C ARG A 164 0.96 0.24 0.99
N ASP A 165 0.07 -0.04 0.02
CA ASP A 165 -0.76 -1.25 0.04
C ASP A 165 0.00 -2.56 -0.21
N PRO A 166 0.97 -2.64 -1.17
CA PRO A 166 1.69 -3.87 -1.48
C PRO A 166 2.58 -4.40 -0.36
N PHE A 167 3.02 -3.52 0.55
CA PHE A 167 3.76 -3.89 1.76
C PHE A 167 3.64 -2.81 2.83
N ALA A 168 3.80 -3.21 4.10
CA ALA A 168 3.82 -2.29 5.23
C ALA A 168 5.11 -2.40 6.02
N SER A 169 5.72 -1.26 6.36
CA SER A 169 6.84 -1.20 7.29
C SER A 169 6.33 -1.29 8.73
N ILE A 170 6.88 -2.21 9.52
CA ILE A 170 6.47 -2.49 10.90
C ILE A 170 7.73 -2.63 11.75
N GLY A 171 7.99 -1.67 12.65
CA GLY A 171 9.21 -1.69 13.44
C GLY A 171 10.46 -1.79 12.54
N ASP A 172 11.28 -2.82 12.74
CA ASP A 172 12.50 -3.09 11.96
C ASP A 172 12.28 -4.07 10.79
N GLY A 173 11.02 -4.35 10.44
CA GLY A 173 10.66 -5.30 9.41
C GLY A 173 9.51 -4.85 8.52
N VAL A 174 9.01 -5.78 7.72
CA VAL A 174 7.93 -5.56 6.77
C VAL A 174 6.91 -6.69 6.76
N SER A 175 5.69 -6.35 6.41
CA SER A 175 4.68 -7.26 5.91
C SER A 175 4.72 -7.22 4.38
N LEU A 176 5.08 -8.33 3.71
CA LEU A 176 4.90 -8.48 2.26
C LEU A 176 3.48 -8.96 2.02
N ASN A 177 2.65 -8.09 1.50
CA ASN A 177 1.22 -8.28 1.55
C ASN A 177 0.68 -9.25 0.49
N ARG A 178 -0.32 -10.01 0.87
CA ARG A 178 -1.23 -10.68 -0.05
C ARG A 178 -2.39 -9.73 -0.29
N MET A 179 -2.49 -9.16 -1.49
CA MET A 179 -3.56 -8.23 -1.82
C MET A 179 -4.91 -8.96 -1.90
N TYR A 180 -5.99 -8.28 -1.49
CA TYR A 180 -7.37 -8.77 -1.63
C TYR A 180 -7.71 -9.03 -3.11
N SER A 181 -7.42 -8.06 -3.97
CA SER A 181 -7.64 -8.21 -5.40
C SER A 181 -6.52 -9.03 -6.04
N VAL A 182 -6.90 -10.09 -6.76
CA VAL A 182 -5.95 -10.90 -7.54
C VAL A 182 -5.21 -10.04 -8.57
N THR A 183 -5.89 -9.05 -9.17
CA THR A 183 -5.31 -8.14 -10.15
C THR A 183 -4.16 -7.33 -9.54
N ARG A 184 -4.33 -6.81 -8.31
CA ARG A 184 -3.29 -6.04 -7.61
C ARG A 184 -2.20 -6.91 -6.97
N ASN A 185 -2.43 -8.20 -6.77
CA ASN A 185 -1.44 -9.04 -6.08
C ASN A 185 -0.09 -9.08 -6.82
N ARG A 186 -0.07 -8.85 -8.13
CA ARG A 186 1.15 -8.74 -8.93
C ARG A 186 2.03 -7.55 -8.54
N GLU A 187 1.43 -6.47 -8.01
CA GLU A 187 2.14 -5.27 -7.58
C GLU A 187 3.17 -5.58 -6.49
N THR A 188 2.94 -6.61 -5.69
CA THR A 188 3.81 -7.00 -4.58
C THR A 188 5.12 -7.66 -5.02
N ILE A 189 5.29 -7.99 -6.31
CA ILE A 189 6.52 -8.59 -6.85
C ILE A 189 7.73 -7.67 -6.68
N TYR A 190 7.57 -6.36 -6.84
CA TYR A 190 8.67 -5.41 -6.74
C TYR A 190 9.22 -5.37 -5.31
N ALA A 191 8.35 -5.26 -4.33
CA ALA A 191 8.74 -5.31 -2.91
C ALA A 191 9.40 -6.64 -2.55
N GLU A 192 8.90 -7.77 -3.07
CA GLU A 192 9.52 -9.08 -2.86
C GLU A 192 10.97 -9.09 -3.35
N TYR A 193 11.24 -8.56 -4.55
CA TYR A 193 12.59 -8.54 -5.10
C TYR A 193 13.50 -7.56 -4.36
N ILE A 194 13.03 -6.37 -4.04
CA ILE A 194 13.78 -5.37 -3.28
C ILE A 194 14.20 -5.97 -1.93
N PHE A 195 13.29 -6.49 -1.11
CA PHE A 195 13.63 -6.99 0.22
C PHE A 195 14.40 -8.32 0.22
N ASN A 196 14.37 -9.09 -0.89
CA ASN A 196 15.13 -10.31 -0.99
C ASN A 196 16.53 -10.13 -1.59
N PHE A 197 16.73 -9.14 -2.46
CA PHE A 197 17.93 -9.09 -3.29
C PHE A 197 18.64 -7.74 -3.32
N HIS A 198 17.97 -6.62 -3.04
CA HIS A 198 18.61 -5.30 -3.03
C HIS A 198 19.69 -5.24 -1.94
N PRO A 199 20.90 -4.71 -2.24
CA PRO A 199 22.02 -4.68 -1.30
C PRO A 199 21.71 -4.04 0.06
N ASP A 200 20.91 -2.96 0.06
CA ASP A 200 20.59 -2.21 1.26
C ASP A 200 19.57 -2.90 2.18
N TYR A 201 18.80 -3.87 1.65
CA TYR A 201 17.70 -4.49 2.40
C TYR A 201 17.88 -5.99 2.61
N LYS A 202 18.56 -6.69 1.72
CA LYS A 202 18.77 -8.14 1.77
C LYS A 202 19.38 -8.58 3.09
N GLY A 203 18.64 -9.42 3.82
CA GLY A 203 19.10 -9.96 5.12
C GLY A 203 19.16 -8.94 6.26
N GLN A 204 18.66 -7.72 6.04
CA GLN A 204 18.62 -6.64 7.05
C GLN A 204 17.19 -6.28 7.48
N VAL A 205 16.19 -6.85 6.81
CA VAL A 205 14.77 -6.57 7.04
C VAL A 205 14.04 -7.86 7.34
N GLU A 206 13.39 -7.90 8.50
CA GLU A 206 12.55 -9.03 8.89
C GLU A 206 11.23 -9.03 8.11
N LYS A 207 10.69 -10.22 7.83
CA LYS A 207 9.43 -10.39 7.12
C LYS A 207 8.41 -11.02 8.04
N TYR A 208 7.43 -10.25 8.44
CA TYR A 208 6.37 -10.70 9.34
C TYR A 208 5.20 -11.37 8.63
N PHE A 209 5.08 -11.15 7.33
CA PHE A 209 4.05 -11.73 6.48
C PHE A 209 4.59 -12.01 5.07
N ASP A 210 3.97 -12.94 4.35
CA ASP A 210 4.41 -13.39 3.03
C ASP A 210 3.27 -13.25 2.02
N ARG A 211 3.59 -12.73 0.82
CA ARG A 211 2.63 -12.49 -0.26
C ARG A 211 1.98 -13.75 -0.84
N TYR A 212 2.52 -14.93 -0.54
CA TYR A 212 1.97 -16.23 -0.96
C TYR A 212 0.96 -16.82 0.05
N ASN A 213 0.66 -16.08 1.09
CA ASN A 213 -0.30 -16.50 2.10
C ASN A 213 -1.70 -16.69 1.52
N ALA A 214 -2.53 -17.52 2.19
CA ALA A 214 -3.93 -17.71 1.80
C ALA A 214 -4.81 -16.51 2.17
N PHE A 215 -4.42 -15.77 3.21
CA PHE A 215 -5.17 -14.66 3.79
C PHE A 215 -4.64 -13.33 3.26
N HIS A 216 -5.54 -12.36 3.07
CA HIS A 216 -5.17 -11.05 2.54
C HIS A 216 -5.03 -10.00 3.63
N ILE A 217 -4.02 -9.14 3.45
CA ILE A 217 -3.74 -7.94 4.23
C ILE A 217 -3.18 -6.87 3.28
N GLU A 218 -3.56 -5.61 3.48
CA GLU A 218 -3.05 -4.47 2.73
C GLU A 218 -2.50 -3.40 3.67
N GLY A 219 -1.49 -2.66 3.24
CA GLY A 219 -0.74 -1.76 4.12
C GLY A 219 -1.50 -0.53 4.58
N GLY A 220 -2.55 -0.12 3.87
CA GLY A 220 -3.45 0.94 4.33
C GLY A 220 -4.21 0.59 5.62
N ASP A 221 -4.29 -0.70 5.96
CA ASP A 221 -4.85 -1.15 7.23
C ASP A 221 -3.83 -1.23 8.37
N VAL A 222 -2.52 -1.06 8.12
CA VAL A 222 -1.47 -1.26 9.12
C VAL A 222 -0.85 0.06 9.55
N LEU A 223 -1.09 0.47 10.80
CA LEU A 223 -0.63 1.73 11.39
C LEU A 223 0.26 1.48 12.61
N ASN A 224 1.47 2.06 12.61
CA ASN A 224 2.37 2.01 13.77
C ASN A 224 2.00 3.12 14.75
N LEU A 225 1.24 2.85 15.80
CA LEU A 225 0.87 3.87 16.79
C LEU A 225 2.06 4.28 17.66
N ASN A 226 2.85 3.31 18.12
CA ASN A 226 4.11 3.52 18.82
C ASN A 226 5.00 2.25 18.73
N GLU A 227 6.12 2.22 19.43
CA GLU A 227 7.07 1.09 19.42
C GLU A 227 6.47 -0.25 19.91
N HIS A 228 5.35 -0.20 20.63
CA HIS A 228 4.71 -1.36 21.27
C HIS A 228 3.37 -1.73 20.65
N VAL A 229 2.71 -0.80 19.96
CA VAL A 229 1.31 -0.96 19.54
C VAL A 229 1.14 -0.71 18.06
N LEU A 230 0.56 -1.70 17.38
CA LEU A 230 0.01 -1.55 16.02
C LEU A 230 -1.50 -1.38 16.09
N ALA A 231 -2.07 -0.57 15.21
CA ALA A 231 -3.47 -0.62 14.85
C ALA A 231 -3.61 -1.31 13.50
N ILE A 232 -4.51 -2.30 13.39
CA ILE A 232 -4.75 -2.99 12.12
C ILE A 232 -6.27 -3.02 11.85
N GLY A 233 -6.68 -2.56 10.66
CA GLY A 233 -8.07 -2.60 10.23
C GLY A 233 -8.51 -4.02 9.84
N ILE A 234 -9.68 -4.46 10.32
CA ILE A 234 -10.46 -5.53 9.70
C ILE A 234 -11.37 -4.83 8.71
N SER A 235 -11.09 -5.02 7.42
CA SER A 235 -11.72 -4.27 6.33
C SER A 235 -12.11 -5.19 5.17
N GLN A 236 -12.56 -4.62 4.07
CA GLN A 236 -12.69 -5.36 2.82
C GLN A 236 -11.34 -5.95 2.36
N ARG A 237 -10.25 -5.27 2.68
CA ARG A 237 -8.90 -5.56 2.16
C ARG A 237 -8.04 -6.39 3.10
N THR A 238 -8.38 -6.43 4.38
CA THR A 238 -7.64 -7.17 5.41
C THR A 238 -8.57 -8.04 6.23
N CYS A 239 -8.35 -9.35 6.22
CA CYS A 239 -9.17 -10.29 6.97
C CYS A 239 -8.57 -10.60 8.36
N ALA A 240 -9.43 -11.02 9.29
CA ALA A 240 -9.05 -11.33 10.67
C ALA A 240 -7.99 -12.43 10.77
N ASP A 241 -8.07 -13.46 9.92
CA ASP A 241 -7.07 -14.55 9.88
C ASP A 241 -5.66 -14.05 9.57
N ALA A 242 -5.53 -13.07 8.66
CA ALA A 242 -4.24 -12.45 8.34
C ALA A 242 -3.69 -11.68 9.55
N ILE A 243 -4.57 -10.97 10.29
CA ILE A 243 -4.18 -10.22 11.50
C ILE A 243 -3.68 -11.16 12.59
N GLU A 244 -4.36 -12.27 12.87
CA GLU A 244 -3.87 -13.27 13.83
C GLU A 244 -2.55 -13.90 13.39
N MET A 245 -2.38 -14.15 12.11
CA MET A 245 -1.15 -14.74 11.58
C MET A 245 0.03 -13.77 11.73
N ILE A 246 -0.12 -12.51 11.31
CA ILE A 246 0.95 -11.52 11.44
C ILE A 246 1.25 -11.24 12.93
N ALA A 247 0.23 -11.23 13.80
CA ALA A 247 0.40 -11.07 15.23
C ALA A 247 1.29 -12.18 15.82
N LYS A 248 1.03 -13.45 15.48
CA LYS A 248 1.86 -14.60 15.91
C LYS A 248 3.30 -14.42 15.44
N ASN A 249 3.52 -14.04 14.20
CA ASN A 249 4.86 -13.86 13.64
C ASN A 249 5.61 -12.71 14.35
N ILE A 250 4.96 -11.57 14.57
CA ILE A 250 5.54 -10.41 15.26
C ILE A 250 5.85 -10.79 16.72
N PHE A 251 4.89 -11.30 17.48
CA PHE A 251 5.08 -11.58 18.91
C PHE A 251 6.11 -12.68 19.21
N ASN A 252 6.41 -13.54 18.25
CA ASN A 252 7.43 -14.57 18.38
C ASN A 252 8.80 -14.13 17.85
N HIS A 253 8.89 -12.96 17.21
CA HIS A 253 10.15 -12.45 16.73
C HIS A 253 11.02 -11.97 17.90
N PRO A 254 12.29 -12.42 18.01
CA PRO A 254 13.11 -12.18 19.21
C PRO A 254 13.45 -10.71 19.46
N ASN A 255 13.45 -9.89 18.41
CA ASN A 255 13.84 -8.49 18.48
C ASN A 255 12.67 -7.51 18.43
N THR A 256 11.42 -7.99 18.38
CA THR A 256 10.25 -7.10 18.37
C THR A 256 10.07 -6.44 19.73
N LYS A 257 9.66 -5.17 19.69
CA LYS A 257 9.11 -4.47 20.84
C LYS A 257 7.59 -4.43 20.84
N ILE A 258 6.98 -4.84 19.73
CA ILE A 258 5.53 -4.83 19.57
C ILE A 258 4.96 -5.97 20.38
N ASP A 259 4.12 -5.65 21.33
CA ASP A 259 3.49 -6.60 22.26
C ASP A 259 1.95 -6.57 22.18
N THR A 260 1.40 -5.58 21.48
CA THR A 260 -0.04 -5.36 21.35
C THR A 260 -0.43 -5.00 19.92
N ILE A 261 -1.51 -5.62 19.43
CA ILE A 261 -2.20 -5.20 18.20
C ILE A 261 -3.63 -4.82 18.57
N LEU A 262 -4.07 -3.64 18.15
CA LEU A 262 -5.45 -3.22 18.20
C LEU A 262 -6.09 -3.48 16.84
N ALA A 263 -7.00 -4.44 16.75
CA ALA A 263 -7.74 -4.73 15.54
C ALA A 263 -9.06 -3.93 15.53
N PHE A 264 -9.26 -3.14 14.47
CA PHE A 264 -10.41 -2.25 14.30
C PHE A 264 -11.36 -2.84 13.26
N ASN A 265 -12.56 -3.25 13.67
CA ASN A 265 -13.58 -3.75 12.76
C ASN A 265 -14.32 -2.59 12.10
N ILE A 266 -13.81 -2.11 10.96
CA ILE A 266 -14.40 -0.98 10.25
C ILE A 266 -15.56 -1.44 9.36
N PRO A 267 -16.58 -0.58 9.12
CA PRO A 267 -17.69 -0.92 8.25
C PRO A 267 -17.23 -1.26 6.83
N ASN A 268 -17.68 -2.38 6.30
CA ASN A 268 -17.35 -2.81 4.94
C ASN A 268 -18.09 -1.96 3.90
N SER A 269 -17.45 -0.91 3.41
CA SER A 269 -17.94 -0.07 2.33
C SER A 269 -16.80 0.40 1.44
N ARG A 270 -17.10 0.79 0.20
CA ARG A 270 -16.08 1.28 -0.74
C ARG A 270 -15.41 2.58 -0.25
N ALA A 271 -16.14 3.43 0.48
CA ALA A 271 -15.60 4.67 1.05
C ALA A 271 -14.66 4.41 2.25
N PHE A 272 -14.68 3.20 2.81
CA PHE A 272 -13.91 2.78 3.98
C PHE A 272 -13.06 1.57 3.63
N MET A 273 -12.29 1.66 2.52
CA MET A 273 -11.59 0.49 2.01
C MET A 273 -10.45 0.03 2.93
N HIS A 274 -9.79 0.96 3.63
CA HIS A 274 -8.72 0.70 4.60
C HIS A 274 -8.92 1.51 5.89
N LEU A 275 -8.22 1.16 6.95
CA LEU A 275 -8.24 1.89 8.22
C LEU A 275 -7.73 3.32 8.03
N ASP A 276 -6.66 3.55 7.29
CA ASP A 276 -6.05 4.86 7.08
C ASP A 276 -6.95 5.83 6.30
N THR A 277 -7.93 5.32 5.54
CA THR A 277 -8.91 6.18 4.86
C THR A 277 -9.92 6.80 5.80
N VAL A 278 -10.16 6.20 6.96
CA VAL A 278 -11.18 6.64 7.94
C VAL A 278 -10.62 7.03 9.30
N PHE A 279 -9.33 6.77 9.52
CA PHE A 279 -8.66 6.98 10.79
C PHE A 279 -7.16 7.16 10.58
N THR A 280 -6.63 8.33 10.87
CA THR A 280 -5.20 8.64 10.71
C THR A 280 -4.69 9.42 11.92
N GLN A 281 -3.55 9.00 12.50
CA GLN A 281 -2.87 9.77 13.53
C GLN A 281 -2.16 10.97 12.88
N ILE A 282 -2.35 12.18 13.43
CA ILE A 282 -1.85 13.44 12.86
C ILE A 282 -1.00 14.25 13.84
N ASP A 283 -1.10 13.94 15.13
CA ASP A 283 -0.27 14.53 16.19
C ASP A 283 -0.15 13.53 17.35
N THR A 284 0.58 13.85 18.38
CA THR A 284 0.80 13.00 19.57
C THR A 284 -0.51 12.60 20.25
N ASP A 285 -1.49 13.49 20.23
CA ASP A 285 -2.80 13.35 20.89
C ASP A 285 -3.99 13.56 19.95
N LYS A 286 -3.78 13.63 18.61
CA LYS A 286 -4.83 13.93 17.64
C LYS A 286 -4.91 12.92 16.52
N PHE A 287 -6.14 12.60 16.15
CA PHE A 287 -6.47 11.75 15.01
C PHE A 287 -7.53 12.42 14.14
N THR A 288 -7.38 12.30 12.82
CA THR A 288 -8.51 12.51 11.91
C THR A 288 -9.37 11.27 11.91
N ILE A 289 -10.68 11.45 11.83
CA ILE A 289 -11.63 10.35 11.85
C ILE A 289 -12.85 10.68 10.99
N HIS A 290 -13.33 9.70 10.24
CA HIS A 290 -14.63 9.84 9.58
C HIS A 290 -15.78 9.65 10.59
N PRO A 291 -16.81 10.53 10.62
CA PRO A 291 -17.92 10.42 11.57
C PRO A 291 -18.65 9.06 11.54
N GLY A 292 -18.63 8.37 10.39
CA GLY A 292 -19.27 7.07 10.20
C GLY A 292 -18.68 5.94 11.03
N ILE A 293 -17.44 6.09 11.53
CA ILE A 293 -16.80 5.08 12.40
C ILE A 293 -16.82 5.47 13.89
N MET A 294 -17.39 6.62 14.23
CA MET A 294 -17.57 7.07 15.64
C MET A 294 -18.72 6.37 16.39
N GLY A 295 -19.46 5.49 15.72
CA GLY A 295 -20.50 4.67 16.33
C GLY A 295 -19.93 3.47 17.10
N PRO A 296 -20.64 2.34 17.14
CA PRO A 296 -20.18 1.13 17.82
C PRO A 296 -19.04 0.47 17.02
N LEU A 297 -17.86 1.12 16.99
CA LEU A 297 -16.67 0.55 16.41
C LEU A 297 -16.14 -0.52 17.35
N GLU A 298 -16.11 -1.76 16.88
CA GLU A 298 -15.54 -2.89 17.63
C GLU A 298 -14.01 -2.82 17.52
N VAL A 299 -13.35 -2.75 18.67
CA VAL A 299 -11.88 -2.79 18.79
C VAL A 299 -11.49 -4.00 19.61
N PHE A 300 -10.56 -4.78 19.09
CA PHE A 300 -10.02 -5.96 19.77
C PHE A 300 -8.55 -5.79 20.11
N GLU A 301 -8.22 -5.99 21.37
CA GLU A 301 -6.83 -6.11 21.83
C GLU A 301 -6.34 -7.52 21.54
N ILE A 302 -5.23 -7.65 20.83
CA ILE A 302 -4.55 -8.91 20.54
C ILE A 302 -3.19 -8.88 21.18
N THR A 303 -2.90 -9.88 22.01
CA THR A 303 -1.62 -10.02 22.71
C THR A 303 -1.08 -11.44 22.56
N LYS A 304 0.20 -11.65 22.91
CA LYS A 304 0.86 -12.96 22.84
C LYS A 304 0.12 -13.99 23.70
N GLY A 305 -0.14 -15.17 23.14
CA GLY A 305 -0.72 -16.30 23.83
C GLY A 305 0.29 -17.11 24.65
N ALA A 306 -0.19 -18.21 25.22
CA ALA A 306 0.63 -19.12 26.04
C ALA A 306 1.67 -19.88 25.21
N THR A 307 1.40 -20.12 23.94
CA THR A 307 2.31 -20.79 22.99
C THR A 307 2.59 -19.91 21.78
N ALA A 308 3.60 -20.26 21.00
CA ALA A 308 3.94 -19.53 19.78
C ALA A 308 2.81 -19.54 18.71
N ASN A 309 1.88 -20.48 18.81
CA ASN A 309 0.77 -20.62 17.87
C ASN A 309 -0.52 -19.93 18.32
N ASP A 310 -0.51 -19.32 19.52
CA ASP A 310 -1.70 -18.73 20.12
C ASP A 310 -1.58 -17.22 20.26
N VAL A 311 -2.71 -16.55 20.17
CA VAL A 311 -2.91 -15.16 20.59
C VAL A 311 -4.05 -15.08 21.57
N VAL A 312 -4.04 -14.09 22.44
CA VAL A 312 -5.18 -13.75 23.29
C VAL A 312 -5.90 -12.57 22.69
N VAL A 313 -7.19 -12.73 22.46
CA VAL A 313 -8.05 -11.67 21.88
C VAL A 313 -9.06 -11.23 22.93
N LYS A 314 -9.17 -9.91 23.10
CA LYS A 314 -10.10 -9.30 24.06
C LYS A 314 -10.82 -8.12 23.41
N GLU A 315 -12.15 -8.14 23.43
CA GLU A 315 -12.97 -7.01 23.01
C GLU A 315 -12.79 -5.83 23.97
N MET A 316 -12.53 -4.65 23.41
CA MET A 316 -12.46 -3.39 24.15
C MET A 316 -13.83 -2.72 24.17
N LYS A 317 -14.40 -2.54 25.38
CA LYS A 317 -15.77 -1.98 25.56
C LYS A 317 -15.80 -0.50 25.91
N ASP A 318 -14.64 0.14 25.87
CA ASP A 318 -14.48 1.57 26.17
C ASP A 318 -14.67 2.40 24.88
N GLU A 319 -14.86 3.70 25.04
CA GLU A 319 -14.87 4.63 23.91
C GLU A 319 -13.51 4.67 23.21
N LEU A 320 -13.51 4.86 21.88
CA LEU A 320 -12.31 4.84 21.06
C LEU A 320 -11.22 5.80 21.58
N SER A 321 -11.60 7.01 21.99
CA SER A 321 -10.67 8.00 22.55
C SER A 321 -9.96 7.49 23.82
N ASN A 322 -10.66 6.78 24.70
CA ASN A 322 -10.10 6.19 25.91
C ASN A 322 -9.19 5.01 25.59
N VAL A 323 -9.60 4.16 24.64
CA VAL A 323 -8.77 3.05 24.16
C VAL A 323 -7.45 3.59 23.63
N LEU A 324 -7.49 4.58 22.72
CA LEU A 324 -6.29 5.18 22.16
C LEU A 324 -5.41 5.85 23.21
N ALA A 325 -6.00 6.65 24.11
CA ALA A 325 -5.28 7.32 25.18
C ALA A 325 -4.52 6.32 26.06
N LYS A 326 -5.17 5.20 26.41
CA LYS A 326 -4.56 4.11 27.20
C LYS A 326 -3.31 3.54 26.51
N TYR A 327 -3.42 3.18 25.21
CA TYR A 327 -2.32 2.50 24.51
C TYR A 327 -1.24 3.46 24.00
N LEU A 328 -1.55 4.75 23.87
CA LEU A 328 -0.55 5.80 23.64
C LEU A 328 0.13 6.28 24.94
N GLY A 329 -0.42 5.93 26.11
CA GLY A 329 0.11 6.37 27.40
C GLY A 329 -0.08 7.87 27.66
N ILE A 330 -1.14 8.46 27.14
CA ILE A 330 -1.45 9.91 27.26
C ILE A 330 -2.79 10.13 27.97
N PRO A 331 -3.04 11.34 28.55
CA PRO A 331 -4.25 11.60 29.32
C PRO A 331 -5.55 11.57 28.50
N SER A 332 -5.50 12.01 27.24
CA SER A 332 -6.69 12.09 26.35
C SER A 332 -6.28 12.17 24.88
N VAL A 333 -7.20 11.82 24.01
CA VAL A 333 -7.07 11.91 22.54
C VAL A 333 -8.19 12.80 21.98
N ASP A 334 -7.83 13.72 21.07
CA ASP A 334 -8.79 14.52 20.29
C ASP A 334 -9.08 13.82 18.95
N LEU A 335 -10.31 13.39 18.74
CA LEU A 335 -10.80 12.79 17.51
C LEU A 335 -11.42 13.89 16.63
N ILE A 336 -10.67 14.34 15.63
CA ILE A 336 -11.05 15.44 14.74
C ILE A 336 -11.84 14.89 13.55
N GLN A 337 -13.10 15.24 13.46
CA GLN A 337 -13.99 14.73 12.43
C GLN A 337 -13.73 15.37 11.07
N CYS A 338 -13.60 14.57 10.03
CA CYS A 338 -13.67 14.99 8.64
C CYS A 338 -14.99 15.74 8.39
N GLY A 339 -14.95 16.81 7.57
CA GLY A 339 -16.12 17.65 7.30
C GLY A 339 -16.53 18.59 8.44
N ALA A 340 -15.69 18.73 9.50
CA ALA A 340 -15.91 19.66 10.63
C ALA A 340 -17.27 19.53 11.31
N GLY A 341 -17.86 18.33 11.33
CA GLY A 341 -19.17 18.05 11.93
C GLY A 341 -20.36 18.18 10.96
N ASP A 342 -20.14 18.65 9.73
CA ASP A 342 -21.15 18.60 8.67
C ASP A 342 -21.12 17.25 7.97
N ARG A 343 -22.25 16.54 7.96
CA ARG A 343 -22.34 15.18 7.41
C ARG A 343 -22.13 15.13 5.89
N VAL A 344 -22.68 16.11 5.17
CA VAL A 344 -22.55 16.16 3.70
C VAL A 344 -21.12 16.49 3.30
N ALA A 345 -20.48 17.42 4.02
CA ALA A 345 -19.07 17.73 3.83
C ALA A 345 -18.19 16.49 4.14
N ALA A 346 -18.49 15.79 5.24
CA ALA A 346 -17.77 14.58 5.62
C ALA A 346 -17.82 13.51 4.52
N ASP A 347 -19.01 13.19 3.99
CA ASP A 347 -19.18 12.19 2.93
C ASP A 347 -18.46 12.61 1.63
N ARG A 348 -18.51 13.91 1.28
CA ARG A 348 -17.84 14.45 0.08
C ARG A 348 -16.33 14.42 0.19
N GLU A 349 -15.80 14.91 1.31
CA GLU A 349 -14.35 14.98 1.52
C GLU A 349 -13.76 13.60 1.82
N GLN A 350 -14.52 12.68 2.43
CA GLN A 350 -14.11 11.29 2.56
C GLN A 350 -13.88 10.62 1.21
N TRP A 351 -14.72 10.89 0.21
CA TRP A 351 -14.53 10.39 -1.16
C TRP A 351 -13.21 10.88 -1.78
N ASN A 352 -12.66 11.98 -1.27
CA ASN A 352 -11.38 12.57 -1.65
C ASN A 352 -10.30 12.37 -0.58
N ASP A 353 -10.40 11.31 0.22
CA ASP A 353 -9.44 10.96 1.28
C ASP A 353 -9.26 12.05 2.35
N GLY A 354 -10.35 12.73 2.74
CA GLY A 354 -10.29 13.83 3.69
C GLY A 354 -9.85 13.44 5.10
N SER A 355 -10.01 12.17 5.49
CA SER A 355 -9.48 11.64 6.75
C SER A 355 -8.09 11.03 6.61
N ASN A 356 -7.58 10.84 5.38
CA ASN A 356 -6.27 10.28 5.11
C ASN A 356 -5.27 11.41 4.83
N THR A 357 -4.26 11.55 5.67
CA THR A 357 -3.23 12.58 5.56
C THR A 357 -1.85 11.96 5.64
N VAL A 358 -0.87 12.60 5.00
CA VAL A 358 0.53 12.19 5.14
C VAL A 358 1.21 13.13 6.14
N TRP A 359 1.68 12.56 7.26
CA TRP A 359 2.44 13.33 8.24
C TRP A 359 3.91 13.45 7.82
N ILE A 360 4.57 14.53 8.20
CA ILE A 360 6.02 14.70 8.04
C ILE A 360 6.73 14.94 9.37
N ALA A 361 6.00 15.44 10.35
CA ALA A 361 6.43 15.61 11.75
C ALA A 361 5.18 15.74 12.62
N PRO A 362 5.27 15.60 13.97
CA PRO A 362 4.12 15.81 14.85
C PRO A 362 3.43 17.15 14.58
N GLY A 363 2.12 17.11 14.32
CA GLY A 363 1.32 18.30 14.01
C GLY A 363 1.58 18.96 12.66
N VAL A 364 2.36 18.32 11.77
CA VAL A 364 2.64 18.81 10.41
C VAL A 364 2.22 17.75 9.37
N ILE A 365 1.20 18.05 8.61
CA ILE A 365 0.56 17.14 7.67
C ILE A 365 0.48 17.71 6.26
N VAL A 366 0.53 16.81 5.27
CA VAL A 366 0.29 17.09 3.85
C VAL A 366 -1.06 16.52 3.46
N VAL A 367 -1.88 17.29 2.79
CA VAL A 367 -3.26 16.98 2.46
C VAL A 367 -3.61 17.37 1.03
N TYR A 368 -4.73 16.89 0.53
CA TYR A 368 -5.29 17.37 -0.73
C TYR A 368 -6.01 18.71 -0.52
N GLU A 369 -5.69 19.72 -1.32
CA GLU A 369 -6.30 21.06 -1.33
C GLU A 369 -7.84 21.01 -1.42
N ARG A 370 -8.39 20.03 -2.16
CA ARG A 370 -9.84 19.89 -2.39
C ARG A 370 -10.68 19.61 -1.14
N ASN A 371 -10.05 19.18 -0.04
CA ASN A 371 -10.71 18.89 1.25
C ASN A 371 -10.74 20.14 2.15
N ASN A 372 -11.13 21.26 1.60
CA ASN A 372 -10.97 22.59 2.22
C ASN A 372 -11.67 22.73 3.58
N ILE A 373 -12.83 22.11 3.80
CA ILE A 373 -13.56 22.20 5.07
C ILE A 373 -12.80 21.49 6.18
N THR A 374 -12.33 20.26 5.91
CA THR A 374 -11.50 19.50 6.85
C THR A 374 -10.16 20.20 7.06
N ASN A 375 -9.50 20.69 6.01
CA ASN A 375 -8.21 21.37 6.09
C ASN A 375 -8.27 22.62 6.97
N ASP A 376 -9.31 23.45 6.81
CA ASP A 376 -9.53 24.65 7.64
C ASP A 376 -9.81 24.28 9.09
N PHE A 377 -10.56 23.21 9.33
CA PHE A 377 -10.82 22.72 10.68
C PHE A 377 -9.55 22.20 11.35
N LEU A 378 -8.69 21.47 10.62
CA LEU A 378 -7.39 21.01 11.10
C LEU A 378 -6.46 22.19 11.46
N ARG A 379 -6.45 23.26 10.64
CA ARG A 379 -5.72 24.51 10.96
C ARG A 379 -6.26 25.17 12.23
N ALA A 380 -7.59 25.22 12.41
CA ALA A 380 -8.21 25.76 13.61
C ALA A 380 -7.88 24.94 14.87
N LYS A 381 -7.57 23.65 14.73
CA LYS A 381 -7.07 22.75 15.79
C LYS A 381 -5.56 22.88 16.06
N GLY A 382 -4.88 23.80 15.39
CA GLY A 382 -3.46 24.14 15.61
C GLY A 382 -2.47 23.32 14.79
N LEU A 383 -2.94 22.56 13.78
CA LEU A 383 -2.05 21.79 12.92
C LEU A 383 -1.46 22.65 11.80
N LYS A 384 -0.23 22.36 11.42
CA LYS A 384 0.37 22.91 10.21
C LYS A 384 -0.06 22.07 9.01
N VAL A 385 -0.97 22.60 8.21
CA VAL A 385 -1.53 21.92 7.03
C VAL A 385 -0.83 22.46 5.78
N ILE A 386 -0.24 21.53 4.99
CA ILE A 386 0.43 21.81 3.72
C ILE A 386 -0.44 21.17 2.61
N GLU A 387 -0.84 22.00 1.64
CA GLU A 387 -1.64 21.59 0.47
C GLU A 387 -0.80 21.46 -0.77
#